data_2edd02d86436078071085972201dd609
#
_entry.id   2edd02d86436078071085972201dd609
#
_cell.length_a   1.000
_cell.length_b   1.000
_cell.length_c   1.000
_cell.angle_alpha   90.00
_cell.angle_beta   90.00
_cell.angle_gamma   90.00
#
_symmetry.space_group_name_H-M   'P 1'
#
loop_
_entity.id
_entity.type
_entity.pdbx_description
1 polymer ?
#
loop_
_entity_poly.entity_id
_entity_poly.type
_entity_poly.pdbx_seq_one_letter_code
_entity_poly.pdbx_strand_id
1 'polypeptide(L)'
;RCWTPAPHMPWPCKADGMFDYSAPMNQDYFDHAARICERITAYGFTPALVVLWSNYVPGTWASAMVPGNILPEALVQPYCRKVAETFARFDPVYILSGDTNLNTPESAACYETVLHTMRALCPDALLTLHIRGRDTYLPETLAQGVDFYLYQSGHNAANPEKCYTMPGEMLAAYPKKPILNSEPCYEQMGYSGNKYGRFSAREVRRAAWMSVLSGACAGITYGAHGVWNWVKPGMPVNPVGGEGFDAAKPWTEALQFPGAWDYGWLKQLLED
;
A
#
# COMPACT_ATOMS: atom_id res chain seq x y z
N ARG A 1 -2.99 -9.08 -5.80
CA ARG A 1 -3.90 -8.94 -4.66
C ARG A 1 -4.37 -10.29 -4.18
N CYS A 2 -4.45 -10.43 -2.90
CA CYS A 2 -4.57 -11.61 -2.07
C CYS A 2 -5.98 -12.24 -2.02
N TRP A 3 -6.78 -12.15 -3.04
CA TRP A 3 -8.14 -12.69 -3.05
C TRP A 3 -8.19 -14.17 -3.43
N THR A 4 -7.15 -14.66 -4.07
CA THR A 4 -6.99 -16.07 -4.39
C THR A 4 -5.61 -16.54 -3.93
N PRO A 5 -5.52 -17.68 -3.24
CA PRO A 5 -4.25 -18.27 -2.86
C PRO A 5 -3.37 -18.49 -4.08
N ALA A 6 -2.19 -17.86 -4.07
CA ALA A 6 -1.20 -18.12 -5.11
C ALA A 6 -0.23 -19.22 -4.64
N PRO A 7 0.40 -19.98 -5.56
CA PRO A 7 1.34 -21.04 -5.21
C PRO A 7 2.54 -20.58 -4.36
N HIS A 8 2.79 -19.26 -4.30
CA HIS A 8 3.91 -18.66 -3.59
C HIS A 8 3.44 -17.65 -2.55
N MET A 9 2.62 -18.08 -1.60
CA MET A 9 2.15 -17.27 -0.48
C MET A 9 2.97 -17.58 0.80
N PRO A 10 2.97 -16.66 1.81
CA PRO A 10 3.78 -16.83 3.01
C PRO A 10 3.43 -18.06 3.85
N TRP A 11 2.26 -18.65 3.67
CA TRP A 11 1.88 -19.96 4.21
C TRP A 11 1.29 -20.85 3.11
N PRO A 12 1.38 -22.17 3.28
CA PRO A 12 0.66 -23.11 2.42
C PRO A 12 -0.85 -22.85 2.48
N CYS A 13 -1.55 -23.22 1.40
CA CYS A 13 -3.02 -23.13 1.35
C CYS A 13 -3.65 -24.48 1.59
N LYS A 14 -4.72 -24.49 2.37
CA LYS A 14 -5.63 -25.63 2.52
C LYS A 14 -6.47 -25.85 1.24
N ALA A 15 -7.19 -26.96 1.19
CA ALA A 15 -8.06 -27.29 0.05
C ALA A 15 -9.20 -26.28 -0.17
N ASP A 16 -9.62 -25.58 0.88
CA ASP A 16 -10.63 -24.51 0.84
C ASP A 16 -10.05 -23.14 0.41
N GLY A 17 -8.75 -23.09 0.12
CA GLY A 17 -8.04 -21.88 -0.29
C GLY A 17 -7.61 -20.97 0.85
N MET A 18 -7.88 -21.29 2.11
CA MET A 18 -7.40 -20.54 3.27
C MET A 18 -5.97 -20.94 3.63
N PHE A 19 -5.25 -20.04 4.32
CA PHE A 19 -3.91 -20.37 4.80
C PHE A 19 -3.92 -21.44 5.87
N ASP A 20 -2.94 -22.32 5.80
CA ASP A 20 -2.64 -23.28 6.85
C ASP A 20 -1.61 -22.70 7.82
N TYR A 21 -2.10 -21.96 8.82
CA TYR A 21 -1.25 -21.36 9.84
C TYR A 21 -0.65 -22.39 10.84
N SER A 22 -1.03 -23.66 10.75
CA SER A 22 -0.38 -24.75 11.52
C SER A 22 0.91 -25.25 10.85
N ALA A 23 1.07 -24.98 9.56
CA ALA A 23 2.26 -25.31 8.82
C ALA A 23 3.36 -24.23 9.00
N PRO A 24 4.65 -24.56 8.78
CA PRO A 24 5.69 -23.55 8.76
C PRO A 24 5.49 -22.55 7.61
N MET A 25 6.02 -21.33 7.80
CA MET A 25 6.05 -20.32 6.74
C MET A 25 6.80 -20.85 5.51
N ASN A 26 6.31 -20.50 4.33
CA ASN A 26 6.84 -20.94 3.06
C ASN A 26 8.15 -20.20 2.73
N GLN A 27 9.29 -20.86 2.87
CA GLN A 27 10.59 -20.28 2.59
C GLN A 27 10.74 -19.80 1.14
N ASP A 28 10.20 -20.55 0.18
CA ASP A 28 10.30 -20.20 -1.26
C ASP A 28 9.63 -18.85 -1.58
N TYR A 29 8.56 -18.49 -0.84
CA TYR A 29 7.94 -17.17 -0.95
C TYR A 29 8.90 -16.06 -0.54
N PHE A 30 9.54 -16.19 0.61
CA PHE A 30 10.48 -15.18 1.12
C PHE A 30 11.73 -15.08 0.25
N ASP A 31 12.25 -16.21 -0.24
CA ASP A 31 13.40 -16.23 -1.15
C ASP A 31 13.04 -15.57 -2.50
N HIS A 32 11.83 -15.81 -3.01
CA HIS A 32 11.36 -15.15 -4.23
C HIS A 32 11.23 -13.64 -4.02
N ALA A 33 10.61 -13.20 -2.94
CA ALA A 33 10.48 -11.78 -2.61
C ALA A 33 11.85 -11.11 -2.40
N ALA A 34 12.80 -11.79 -1.78
CA ALA A 34 14.17 -11.30 -1.62
C ALA A 34 14.85 -11.07 -2.97
N ARG A 35 14.72 -12.01 -3.93
CA ARG A 35 15.25 -11.82 -5.31
C ARG A 35 14.62 -10.61 -6.01
N ILE A 36 13.35 -10.29 -5.75
CA ILE A 36 12.72 -9.06 -6.27
C ILE A 36 13.36 -7.83 -5.64
N CYS A 37 13.58 -7.83 -4.32
CA CYS A 37 14.26 -6.73 -3.64
C CYS A 37 15.69 -6.52 -4.14
N GLU A 38 16.45 -7.60 -4.39
CA GLU A 38 17.78 -7.53 -5.02
C GLU A 38 17.74 -6.82 -6.37
N ARG A 39 16.73 -7.10 -7.17
CA ARG A 39 16.58 -6.41 -8.47
C ARG A 39 16.22 -4.94 -8.29
N ILE A 40 15.31 -4.61 -7.37
CA ILE A 40 14.91 -3.23 -7.07
C ILE A 40 16.13 -2.41 -6.66
N THR A 41 16.92 -2.92 -5.70
CA THR A 41 18.14 -2.23 -5.22
C THR A 41 19.23 -2.14 -6.26
N ALA A 42 19.39 -3.17 -7.12
CA ALA A 42 20.35 -3.14 -8.21
C ALA A 42 20.08 -2.06 -9.27
N TYR A 43 18.82 -1.60 -9.36
CA TYR A 43 18.43 -0.46 -10.19
C TYR A 43 18.45 0.89 -9.44
N GLY A 44 18.97 0.94 -8.21
CA GLY A 44 19.09 2.16 -7.42
C GLY A 44 17.80 2.59 -6.74
N PHE A 45 16.79 1.71 -6.62
CA PHE A 45 15.56 2.00 -5.90
C PHE A 45 15.60 1.44 -4.47
N THR A 46 14.95 2.12 -3.55
CA THR A 46 14.69 1.62 -2.20
C THR A 46 13.38 0.83 -2.19
N PRO A 47 13.37 -0.44 -1.75
CA PRO A 47 12.14 -1.19 -1.59
C PRO A 47 11.23 -0.56 -0.52
N ALA A 48 9.95 -0.40 -0.81
CA ALA A 48 8.93 -0.06 0.19
C ALA A 48 8.03 -1.29 0.41
N LEU A 49 8.17 -1.94 1.56
CA LEU A 49 7.58 -3.24 1.83
C LEU A 49 6.36 -3.13 2.75
N VAL A 50 5.20 -3.54 2.26
CA VAL A 50 4.01 -3.71 3.12
C VAL A 50 4.17 -4.96 3.97
N VAL A 51 4.22 -4.79 5.29
CA VAL A 51 4.46 -5.88 6.24
C VAL A 51 3.23 -6.76 6.38
N LEU A 52 2.09 -6.19 6.76
CA LEU A 52 0.87 -6.96 7.02
C LEU A 52 -0.35 -6.26 6.40
N TRP A 53 -0.90 -6.85 5.35
CA TRP A 53 -2.06 -6.30 4.64
C TRP A 53 -3.35 -6.46 5.44
N SER A 54 -4.28 -5.52 5.31
CA SER A 54 -5.55 -5.46 6.05
C SER A 54 -6.40 -6.74 6.00
N ASN A 55 -6.35 -7.52 4.92
CA ASN A 55 -7.05 -8.82 4.82
C ASN A 55 -6.70 -9.82 5.92
N TYR A 56 -5.52 -9.68 6.52
CA TYR A 56 -4.99 -10.63 7.51
C TYR A 56 -5.09 -10.11 8.94
N VAL A 57 -5.69 -8.93 9.13
CA VAL A 57 -5.78 -8.24 10.42
C VAL A 57 -7.23 -8.19 10.90
N PRO A 58 -7.54 -8.63 12.13
CA PRO A 58 -8.91 -8.61 12.63
C PRO A 58 -9.46 -7.18 12.73
N GLY A 59 -10.79 -7.04 12.60
CA GLY A 59 -11.48 -5.76 12.72
C GLY A 59 -11.30 -4.80 11.53
N THR A 60 -10.66 -5.22 10.45
CA THR A 60 -10.52 -4.41 9.23
C THR A 60 -11.66 -4.68 8.24
N TRP A 61 -11.91 -3.71 7.37
CA TRP A 61 -12.90 -3.87 6.30
C TRP A 61 -12.57 -5.05 5.38
N ALA A 62 -11.29 -5.27 5.11
CA ALA A 62 -10.86 -6.31 4.18
C ALA A 62 -10.87 -7.71 4.79
N SER A 63 -10.58 -7.86 6.08
CA SER A 63 -10.67 -9.15 6.77
C SER A 63 -12.11 -9.63 6.94
N ALA A 64 -13.07 -8.70 7.00
CA ALA A 64 -14.49 -9.05 7.01
C ALA A 64 -14.94 -9.77 5.73
N MET A 65 -14.24 -9.57 4.61
CA MET A 65 -14.53 -10.23 3.33
C MET A 65 -13.97 -11.66 3.28
N VAL A 66 -12.88 -11.96 4.01
CA VAL A 66 -12.20 -13.26 4.03
C VAL A 66 -11.76 -13.61 5.46
N PRO A 67 -12.69 -13.83 6.38
CA PRO A 67 -12.36 -13.99 7.81
C PRO A 67 -11.49 -15.22 8.11
N GLY A 68 -11.51 -16.25 7.26
CA GLY A 68 -10.69 -17.44 7.41
C GLY A 68 -9.18 -17.23 7.20
N ASN A 69 -8.76 -16.07 6.68
CA ASN A 69 -7.36 -15.75 6.44
C ASN A 69 -6.75 -14.78 7.48
N ILE A 70 -7.48 -14.44 8.54
CA ILE A 70 -6.94 -13.60 9.63
C ILE A 70 -5.74 -14.31 10.25
N LEU A 71 -4.62 -13.59 10.33
CA LEU A 71 -3.40 -14.09 10.95
C LEU A 71 -3.62 -14.25 12.47
N PRO A 72 -3.41 -15.44 13.04
CA PRO A 72 -3.47 -15.62 14.49
C PRO A 72 -2.53 -14.67 15.22
N GLU A 73 -2.97 -14.07 16.31
CA GLU A 73 -2.21 -13.11 17.12
C GLU A 73 -0.81 -13.66 17.49
N ALA A 74 -0.74 -14.92 17.91
CA ALA A 74 0.51 -15.59 18.27
C ALA A 74 1.54 -15.66 17.11
N LEU A 75 1.10 -15.49 15.87
CA LEU A 75 1.97 -15.52 14.68
C LEU A 75 2.39 -14.13 14.17
N VAL A 76 1.84 -13.05 14.71
CA VAL A 76 2.18 -11.68 14.25
C VAL A 76 3.67 -11.39 14.48
N GLN A 77 4.17 -11.59 15.69
CA GLN A 77 5.59 -11.35 16.00
C GLN A 77 6.53 -12.29 15.23
N PRO A 78 6.31 -13.63 15.18
CA PRO A 78 7.09 -14.53 14.34
C PRO A 78 7.13 -14.14 12.87
N TYR A 79 5.99 -13.67 12.33
CA TYR A 79 5.93 -13.19 10.95
C TYR A 79 6.78 -11.91 10.75
N CYS A 80 6.64 -10.91 11.63
CA CYS A 80 7.47 -9.70 11.60
C CYS A 80 8.96 -10.02 11.69
N ARG A 81 9.36 -10.98 12.54
CA ARG A 81 10.74 -11.47 12.64
C ARG A 81 11.22 -12.05 11.31
N LYS A 82 10.41 -12.89 10.68
CA LYS A 82 10.72 -13.47 9.36
C LYS A 82 10.89 -12.40 8.29
N VAL A 83 10.03 -11.37 8.30
CA VAL A 83 10.14 -10.21 7.40
C VAL A 83 11.45 -9.47 7.64
N ALA A 84 11.78 -9.13 8.88
CA ALA A 84 13.01 -8.43 9.22
C ALA A 84 14.27 -9.23 8.82
N GLU A 85 14.34 -10.51 9.20
CA GLU A 85 15.47 -11.41 8.87
C GLU A 85 15.69 -11.55 7.36
N THR A 86 14.62 -11.52 6.58
CA THR A 86 14.71 -11.67 5.12
C THR A 86 15.12 -10.38 4.43
N PHE A 87 14.57 -9.23 4.86
CA PHE A 87 14.59 -8.01 4.05
C PHE A 87 15.43 -6.87 4.62
N ALA A 88 15.85 -6.88 5.91
CA ALA A 88 16.61 -5.78 6.50
C ALA A 88 17.91 -5.45 5.74
N ARG A 89 18.54 -6.44 5.13
CA ARG A 89 19.75 -6.27 4.31
C ARG A 89 19.58 -5.38 3.06
N PHE A 90 18.35 -5.08 2.68
CA PHE A 90 18.02 -4.19 1.53
C PHE A 90 17.71 -2.76 1.95
N ASP A 91 17.80 -2.45 3.24
CA ASP A 91 17.47 -1.15 3.83
C ASP A 91 16.11 -0.60 3.35
N PRO A 92 15.03 -1.39 3.50
CA PRO A 92 13.73 -1.00 2.98
C PRO A 92 13.02 0.00 3.90
N VAL A 93 12.09 0.76 3.33
CA VAL A 93 11.02 1.39 4.08
C VAL A 93 9.97 0.34 4.41
N TYR A 94 9.59 0.19 5.68
CA TYR A 94 8.51 -0.72 6.06
C TYR A 94 7.19 0.02 6.21
N ILE A 95 6.22 -0.36 5.40
CA ILE A 95 4.83 0.08 5.50
C ILE A 95 4.09 -0.98 6.31
N LEU A 96 3.82 -0.70 7.59
CA LEU A 96 3.32 -1.69 8.53
C LEU A 96 1.94 -2.24 8.16
N SER A 97 1.10 -1.43 7.52
CA SER A 97 -0.25 -1.78 7.09
C SER A 97 -0.47 -1.53 5.59
N GLY A 98 -1.50 -2.16 5.01
CA GLY A 98 -1.92 -1.89 3.63
C GLY A 98 -3.42 -1.68 3.53
N ASP A 99 -3.86 -0.51 3.03
CA ASP A 99 -5.25 -0.14 2.77
C ASP A 99 -6.19 -0.46 3.97
N THR A 100 -5.80 -0.01 5.15
CA THR A 100 -6.45 -0.43 6.40
C THR A 100 -7.24 0.69 7.06
N ASN A 101 -8.33 0.34 7.73
CA ASN A 101 -8.93 1.15 8.78
C ASN A 101 -8.33 0.78 10.13
N LEU A 102 -8.19 1.77 11.00
CA LEU A 102 -7.59 1.62 12.34
C LEU A 102 -8.56 2.00 13.46
N ASN A 103 -9.84 2.06 13.15
CA ASN A 103 -10.90 2.53 14.06
C ASN A 103 -11.55 1.41 14.88
N THR A 104 -11.00 0.21 14.87
CA THR A 104 -11.39 -0.88 15.76
C THR A 104 -10.28 -1.22 16.75
N PRO A 105 -10.61 -1.61 18.00
CA PRO A 105 -9.59 -2.00 18.97
C PRO A 105 -8.68 -3.13 18.49
N GLU A 106 -9.25 -4.10 17.77
CA GLU A 106 -8.53 -5.27 17.27
C GLU A 106 -7.51 -4.88 16.19
N SER A 107 -7.89 -4.03 15.24
CA SER A 107 -6.98 -3.58 14.20
C SER A 107 -5.87 -2.69 14.76
N ALA A 108 -6.20 -1.79 15.68
CA ALA A 108 -5.23 -0.95 16.36
C ALA A 108 -4.20 -1.78 17.13
N ALA A 109 -4.65 -2.70 18.00
CA ALA A 109 -3.77 -3.55 18.82
C ALA A 109 -2.85 -4.44 17.96
N CYS A 110 -3.37 -4.99 16.86
CA CYS A 110 -2.55 -5.78 15.94
C CYS A 110 -1.42 -4.95 15.32
N TYR A 111 -1.72 -3.76 14.78
CA TYR A 111 -0.70 -2.91 14.18
C TYR A 111 0.24 -2.25 15.19
N GLU A 112 -0.19 -2.02 16.43
CA GLU A 112 0.71 -1.65 17.53
C GLU A 112 1.73 -2.76 17.83
N THR A 113 1.28 -4.03 17.83
CA THR A 113 2.18 -5.18 17.96
C THR A 113 3.18 -5.23 16.78
N VAL A 114 2.72 -5.01 15.55
CA VAL A 114 3.60 -4.94 14.36
C VAL A 114 4.61 -3.81 14.49
N LEU A 115 4.16 -2.60 14.87
CA LEU A 115 5.02 -1.42 15.06
C LEU A 115 6.14 -1.70 16.07
N HIS A 116 5.77 -2.13 17.28
CA HIS A 116 6.74 -2.37 18.36
C HIS A 116 7.73 -3.49 17.97
N THR A 117 7.25 -4.54 17.31
CA THR A 117 8.09 -5.64 16.89
C THR A 117 9.06 -5.21 15.80
N MET A 118 8.58 -4.51 14.77
CA MET A 118 9.45 -4.04 13.67
C MET A 118 10.44 -2.99 14.16
N ARG A 119 10.05 -2.08 15.04
CA ARG A 119 10.97 -1.09 15.63
C ARG A 119 12.06 -1.74 16.47
N ALA A 120 11.75 -2.80 17.22
CA ALA A 120 12.73 -3.54 18.00
C ALA A 120 13.71 -4.35 17.11
N LEU A 121 13.24 -4.87 15.98
CA LEU A 121 14.05 -5.67 15.05
C LEU A 121 14.87 -4.82 14.07
N CYS A 122 14.35 -3.68 13.68
CA CYS A 122 14.94 -2.76 12.69
C CYS A 122 14.89 -1.33 13.22
N PRO A 123 15.68 -0.96 14.25
CA PRO A 123 15.55 0.30 14.97
C PRO A 123 15.80 1.53 14.08
N ASP A 124 16.66 1.42 13.08
CA ASP A 124 17.05 2.51 12.18
C ASP A 124 16.19 2.58 10.91
N ALA A 125 15.32 1.61 10.67
CA ALA A 125 14.47 1.58 9.48
C ALA A 125 13.34 2.62 9.57
N LEU A 126 12.98 3.20 8.42
CA LEU A 126 11.80 4.06 8.32
C LEU A 126 10.52 3.21 8.35
N LEU A 127 9.66 3.51 9.31
CA LEU A 127 8.36 2.84 9.51
C LEU A 127 7.21 3.79 9.24
N THR A 128 6.19 3.33 8.55
CA THR A 128 4.96 4.07 8.26
C THR A 128 3.74 3.15 8.17
N LEU A 129 2.56 3.73 7.94
CA LEU A 129 1.28 3.02 7.82
C LEU A 129 0.54 3.51 6.57
N HIS A 130 0.04 2.59 5.76
CA HIS A 130 -0.84 2.88 4.64
C HIS A 130 -2.30 2.66 5.08
N ILE A 131 -3.03 3.75 5.28
CA ILE A 131 -4.44 3.74 5.70
C ILE A 131 -5.37 3.75 4.48
N ARG A 132 -6.63 3.36 4.68
CA ARG A 132 -7.61 3.30 3.60
C ARG A 132 -7.90 4.68 2.98
N GLY A 133 -8.42 4.65 1.77
CA GLY A 133 -8.72 5.86 1.02
C GLY A 133 -9.61 6.85 1.77
N ARG A 134 -9.22 8.12 1.76
CA ARG A 134 -9.94 9.27 2.30
C ARG A 134 -10.13 9.26 3.83
N ASP A 135 -9.43 8.37 4.52
CA ASP A 135 -9.36 8.32 5.97
C ASP A 135 -8.09 9.07 6.44
N THR A 136 -8.20 9.77 7.57
CA THR A 136 -7.08 10.48 8.19
C THR A 136 -6.88 10.04 9.65
N TYR A 137 -7.68 9.09 10.12
CA TYR A 137 -7.63 8.63 11.50
C TYR A 137 -6.45 7.68 11.76
N LEU A 138 -5.66 8.01 12.78
CA LEU A 138 -4.61 7.16 13.34
C LEU A 138 -4.78 7.07 14.87
N PRO A 139 -4.70 5.88 15.47
CA PRO A 139 -4.48 5.76 16.92
C PRO A 139 -3.23 6.51 17.35
N GLU A 140 -3.28 7.14 18.52
CA GLU A 140 -2.20 7.99 19.01
C GLU A 140 -0.85 7.27 19.07
N THR A 141 -0.82 6.04 19.60
CA THR A 141 0.39 5.20 19.67
C THR A 141 1.02 5.01 18.30
N LEU A 142 0.20 4.73 17.30
CA LEU A 142 0.67 4.53 15.92
C LEU A 142 1.15 5.84 15.30
N ALA A 143 0.40 6.94 15.50
CA ALA A 143 0.79 8.26 15.00
C ALA A 143 2.12 8.74 15.60
N GLN A 144 2.38 8.43 16.87
CA GLN A 144 3.65 8.75 17.53
C GLN A 144 4.79 7.83 17.08
N GLY A 145 4.52 6.53 16.88
CA GLY A 145 5.53 5.51 16.64
C GLY A 145 6.09 5.42 15.22
N VAL A 146 5.37 5.93 14.20
CA VAL A 146 5.85 5.96 12.80
C VAL A 146 6.77 7.15 12.55
N ASP A 147 7.60 7.09 11.49
CA ASP A 147 8.56 8.15 11.17
C ASP A 147 7.96 9.21 10.24
N PHE A 148 7.02 8.84 9.40
CA PHE A 148 6.29 9.74 8.50
C PHE A 148 4.89 9.20 8.24
N TYR A 149 4.01 10.03 7.68
CA TYR A 149 2.64 9.65 7.39
C TYR A 149 2.42 9.32 5.91
N LEU A 150 1.58 8.31 5.66
CA LEU A 150 0.98 8.08 4.36
C LEU A 150 -0.51 8.42 4.43
N TYR A 151 -1.01 9.09 3.40
CA TYR A 151 -2.45 9.21 3.18
C TYR A 151 -2.82 8.74 1.79
N GLN A 152 -4.06 8.34 1.62
CA GLN A 152 -4.59 7.85 0.36
C GLN A 152 -5.74 8.76 -0.07
N SER A 153 -5.50 9.69 -1.03
CA SER A 153 -6.58 10.51 -1.57
C SER A 153 -7.53 9.70 -2.45
N GLY A 154 -7.05 8.60 -3.02
CA GLY A 154 -7.85 7.56 -3.65
C GLY A 154 -8.42 7.90 -5.02
N HIS A 155 -9.31 7.04 -5.51
CA HIS A 155 -9.83 7.04 -6.87
C HIS A 155 -11.24 7.66 -6.99
N ASN A 156 -11.59 8.59 -6.11
CA ASN A 156 -12.90 9.21 -6.07
C ASN A 156 -12.94 10.54 -6.83
N ALA A 157 -13.48 10.53 -8.04
CA ALA A 157 -13.66 11.72 -8.86
C ALA A 157 -14.66 12.74 -8.28
N ALA A 158 -15.48 12.36 -7.29
CA ALA A 158 -16.42 13.28 -6.64
C ALA A 158 -15.77 14.18 -5.59
N ASN A 159 -14.62 13.78 -5.06
CA ASN A 159 -13.89 14.49 -3.99
C ASN A 159 -12.43 14.72 -4.39
N PRO A 160 -12.15 15.41 -5.51
CA PRO A 160 -10.78 15.65 -5.98
C PRO A 160 -9.96 16.52 -5.02
N GLU A 161 -10.63 17.27 -4.13
CA GLU A 161 -10.00 18.10 -3.10
C GLU A 161 -9.24 17.29 -2.05
N LYS A 162 -9.52 16.00 -1.86
CA LYS A 162 -8.86 15.16 -0.88
C LYS A 162 -7.35 15.06 -1.09
N CYS A 163 -6.86 15.22 -2.31
CA CYS A 163 -5.43 15.22 -2.56
C CYS A 163 -4.70 16.39 -1.87
N TYR A 164 -5.37 17.50 -1.59
CA TYR A 164 -4.78 18.68 -0.95
C TYR A 164 -5.34 19.03 0.43
N THR A 165 -6.51 18.53 0.82
CA THR A 165 -7.05 18.80 2.18
C THR A 165 -6.50 17.83 3.23
N MET A 166 -6.32 16.56 2.88
CA MET A 166 -5.89 15.52 3.82
C MET A 166 -4.52 15.78 4.48
N PRO A 167 -3.48 16.31 3.80
CA PRO A 167 -2.23 16.64 4.46
C PRO A 167 -2.42 17.64 5.61
N GLY A 168 -3.20 18.68 5.38
CA GLY A 168 -3.51 19.68 6.39
C GLY A 168 -4.32 19.11 7.57
N GLU A 169 -5.30 18.26 7.28
CA GLU A 169 -6.10 17.58 8.30
C GLU A 169 -5.21 16.72 9.23
N MET A 170 -4.30 15.91 8.65
CA MET A 170 -3.40 15.05 9.42
C MET A 170 -2.35 15.85 10.20
N LEU A 171 -1.74 16.88 9.60
CA LEU A 171 -0.73 17.72 10.27
C LEU A 171 -1.33 18.60 11.38
N ALA A 172 -2.64 18.86 11.35
CA ALA A 172 -3.36 19.52 12.44
C ALA A 172 -3.72 18.56 13.59
N ALA A 173 -3.95 17.28 13.27
CA ALA A 173 -4.39 16.28 14.26
C ALA A 173 -3.24 15.58 14.98
N TYR A 174 -2.06 15.45 14.36
CA TYR A 174 -0.95 14.62 14.84
C TYR A 174 0.36 15.39 14.94
N PRO A 175 1.41 14.83 15.62
CA PRO A 175 2.75 15.41 15.62
C PRO A 175 3.25 15.72 14.21
N LYS A 176 3.94 16.83 14.04
CA LYS A 176 4.48 17.25 12.74
C LYS A 176 5.55 16.25 12.26
N LYS A 177 5.25 15.54 11.19
CA LYS A 177 6.14 14.61 10.51
C LYS A 177 6.02 14.80 9.00
N PRO A 178 7.01 14.34 8.20
CA PRO A 178 6.86 14.30 6.75
C PRO A 178 5.60 13.51 6.38
N ILE A 179 4.93 13.91 5.30
CA ILE A 179 3.71 13.27 4.83
C ILE A 179 3.75 13.05 3.32
N LEU A 180 3.26 11.89 2.85
CA LEU A 180 3.29 11.46 1.46
C LEU A 180 1.91 10.99 1.03
N ASN A 181 1.47 11.39 -0.18
CA ASN A 181 0.28 10.78 -0.79
C ASN A 181 0.65 9.45 -1.43
N SER A 182 0.38 8.36 -0.71
CA SER A 182 0.78 7.01 -1.09
C SER A 182 -0.16 6.32 -2.08
N GLU A 183 -1.35 6.86 -2.29
CA GLU A 183 -2.29 6.37 -3.29
C GLU A 183 -3.20 7.51 -3.79
N PRO A 184 -2.70 8.36 -4.70
CA PRO A 184 -3.54 9.26 -5.46
C PRO A 184 -4.36 8.49 -6.49
N CYS A 185 -5.16 9.18 -7.29
CA CYS A 185 -5.82 8.54 -8.42
C CYS A 185 -4.79 7.97 -9.40
N TYR A 186 -5.01 6.72 -9.85
CA TYR A 186 -4.15 6.05 -10.82
C TYR A 186 -4.59 6.36 -12.25
N GLU A 187 -3.61 6.53 -13.14
CA GLU A 187 -3.89 6.80 -14.55
C GLU A 187 -4.64 5.64 -15.20
N GLN A 188 -5.69 5.96 -15.93
CA GLN A 188 -6.60 5.02 -16.60
C GLN A 188 -7.37 4.09 -15.65
N MET A 189 -7.32 4.28 -14.35
CA MET A 189 -8.21 3.59 -13.43
C MET A 189 -9.62 4.18 -13.47
N GLY A 190 -10.65 3.34 -13.36
CA GLY A 190 -12.03 3.77 -13.31
C GLY A 190 -12.34 4.61 -12.07
N TYR A 191 -13.30 5.51 -12.17
CA TYR A 191 -13.79 6.28 -11.04
C TYR A 191 -14.47 5.35 -10.04
N SER A 192 -14.14 5.50 -8.75
CA SER A 192 -14.85 4.77 -7.70
C SER A 192 -16.26 5.35 -7.46
N GLY A 193 -17.11 4.58 -6.78
CA GLY A 193 -18.47 5.01 -6.43
C GLY A 193 -19.48 4.86 -7.57
N ASN A 194 -19.33 3.86 -8.43
CA ASN A 194 -20.22 3.53 -9.55
C ASN A 194 -20.37 4.67 -10.58
N LYS A 195 -19.34 5.49 -10.74
CA LYS A 195 -19.31 6.54 -11.77
C LYS A 195 -18.60 6.02 -13.02
N TYR A 196 -19.16 6.35 -14.18
CA TYR A 196 -18.52 6.07 -15.46
C TYR A 196 -17.40 7.07 -15.72
N GLY A 197 -16.26 6.56 -16.17
CA GLY A 197 -15.08 7.36 -16.55
C GLY A 197 -13.79 6.80 -15.98
N ARG A 198 -12.67 7.35 -16.46
CA ARG A 198 -11.31 6.98 -16.08
C ARG A 198 -10.49 8.20 -15.77
N PHE A 199 -9.57 8.10 -14.83
CA PHE A 199 -8.62 9.18 -14.55
C PHE A 199 -7.68 9.40 -15.73
N SER A 200 -7.72 10.59 -16.28
CA SER A 200 -6.81 11.04 -17.35
C SER A 200 -5.45 11.45 -16.79
N ALA A 201 -4.44 11.55 -17.66
CA ALA A 201 -3.13 12.12 -17.31
C ALA A 201 -3.25 13.51 -16.65
N ARG A 202 -4.20 14.36 -17.13
CA ARG A 202 -4.44 15.69 -16.53
C ARG A 202 -4.89 15.61 -15.08
N GLU A 203 -5.79 14.67 -14.75
CA GLU A 203 -6.29 14.50 -13.37
C GLU A 203 -5.19 13.96 -12.47
N VAL A 204 -4.41 13.00 -12.95
CA VAL A 204 -3.28 12.41 -12.23
C VAL A 204 -2.20 13.47 -11.96
N ARG A 205 -1.81 14.25 -12.98
CA ARG A 205 -0.90 15.39 -12.83
C ARG A 205 -1.42 16.41 -11.83
N ARG A 206 -2.71 16.79 -11.94
CA ARG A 206 -3.33 17.73 -11.01
C ARG A 206 -3.27 17.23 -9.56
N ALA A 207 -3.59 15.95 -9.31
CA ALA A 207 -3.49 15.35 -7.99
C ALA A 207 -2.06 15.39 -7.45
N ALA A 208 -1.05 15.15 -8.29
CA ALA A 208 0.35 15.22 -7.92
C ALA A 208 0.75 16.62 -7.42
N TRP A 209 0.54 17.64 -8.25
CA TRP A 209 0.89 19.02 -7.90
C TRP A 209 0.13 19.53 -6.68
N MET A 210 -1.18 19.25 -6.61
CA MET A 210 -1.99 19.67 -5.47
C MET A 210 -1.55 19.01 -4.16
N SER A 211 -1.18 17.71 -4.18
CA SER A 211 -0.68 17.04 -3.00
C SER A 211 0.61 17.67 -2.48
N VAL A 212 1.60 17.82 -3.35
CA VAL A 212 2.92 18.30 -2.95
C VAL A 212 2.87 19.76 -2.50
N LEU A 213 2.19 20.63 -3.25
CA LEU A 213 2.07 22.06 -2.91
C LEU A 213 1.20 22.33 -1.68
N SER A 214 0.44 21.34 -1.21
CA SER A 214 -0.41 21.45 0.00
C SER A 214 0.16 20.75 1.22
N GLY A 215 1.44 20.36 1.19
CA GLY A 215 2.13 19.84 2.35
C GLY A 215 2.55 18.38 2.31
N ALA A 216 2.30 17.65 1.21
CA ALA A 216 2.84 16.30 1.03
C ALA A 216 4.36 16.37 0.73
N CYS A 217 5.13 16.86 1.72
CA CYS A 217 6.55 17.18 1.58
C CYS A 217 7.46 15.93 1.47
N ALA A 218 6.96 14.75 1.81
CA ALA A 218 7.67 13.48 1.59
C ALA A 218 7.40 12.89 0.20
N GLY A 219 6.54 13.54 -0.62
CA GLY A 219 6.32 13.19 -2.02
C GLY A 219 4.96 12.59 -2.32
N ILE A 220 4.91 11.87 -3.44
CA ILE A 220 3.69 11.28 -3.98
C ILE A 220 4.03 10.04 -4.81
N THR A 221 3.16 9.05 -4.82
CA THR A 221 3.31 7.86 -5.66
C THR A 221 2.55 8.02 -6.98
N TYR A 222 3.04 7.36 -8.02
CA TYR A 222 2.35 7.21 -9.30
C TYR A 222 1.79 5.80 -9.44
N GLY A 223 0.57 5.69 -9.94
CA GLY A 223 -0.06 4.42 -10.28
C GLY A 223 -0.63 4.44 -11.70
N ALA A 224 -0.48 3.32 -12.41
CA ALA A 224 -1.07 3.11 -13.74
C ALA A 224 -1.90 1.83 -13.76
N HIS A 225 -3.16 1.93 -14.23
CA HIS A 225 -4.03 0.78 -14.39
C HIS A 225 -3.49 -0.15 -15.49
N GLY A 226 -3.09 -1.33 -15.10
CA GLY A 226 -2.35 -2.29 -15.93
C GLY A 226 -0.96 -2.60 -15.38
N VAL A 227 -0.25 -1.63 -14.78
CA VAL A 227 1.05 -1.87 -14.13
C VAL A 227 0.84 -2.40 -12.71
N TRP A 228 0.09 -1.69 -11.86
CA TRP A 228 -0.09 -2.09 -10.45
C TRP A 228 -0.72 -3.46 -10.28
N ASN A 229 -1.61 -3.87 -11.17
CA ASN A 229 -2.28 -5.16 -11.21
C ASN A 229 -1.63 -6.16 -12.18
N TRP A 230 -0.51 -5.78 -12.79
CA TRP A 230 0.34 -6.59 -13.66
C TRP A 230 -0.43 -7.34 -14.77
N VAL A 231 -1.27 -6.61 -15.50
CA VAL A 231 -2.13 -7.20 -16.53
C VAL A 231 -1.29 -7.63 -17.74
N LYS A 232 -1.41 -8.90 -18.10
CA LYS A 232 -0.82 -9.46 -19.32
C LYS A 232 -1.87 -9.55 -20.43
N PRO A 233 -1.46 -9.49 -21.71
CA PRO A 233 -2.39 -9.73 -22.82
C PRO A 233 -3.14 -11.07 -22.63
N GLY A 234 -4.45 -11.05 -22.82
CA GLY A 234 -5.31 -12.24 -22.71
C GLY A 234 -5.65 -12.68 -21.28
N MET A 235 -5.18 -11.98 -20.25
CA MET A 235 -5.64 -12.25 -18.89
C MET A 235 -7.13 -11.89 -18.74
N PRO A 236 -7.93 -12.76 -18.07
CA PRO A 236 -9.30 -12.39 -17.75
C PRO A 236 -9.29 -11.17 -16.82
N VAL A 237 -10.10 -10.17 -17.16
CA VAL A 237 -10.33 -9.03 -16.29
C VAL A 237 -11.29 -9.45 -15.20
N ASN A 238 -10.78 -9.53 -13.97
CA ASN A 238 -11.65 -9.67 -12.81
C ASN A 238 -11.97 -8.25 -12.33
N PRO A 239 -13.17 -7.73 -12.53
CA PRO A 239 -13.56 -6.46 -11.94
C PRO A 239 -13.49 -6.63 -10.42
N VAL A 240 -12.70 -5.77 -9.77
CA VAL A 240 -12.78 -5.64 -8.32
C VAL A 240 -14.17 -5.09 -8.02
N GLY A 241 -14.97 -5.83 -7.25
CA GLY A 241 -16.38 -5.52 -7.05
C GLY A 241 -16.62 -4.08 -6.61
N GLY A 242 -17.56 -3.43 -7.29
CA GLY A 242 -18.03 -2.09 -6.94
C GLY A 242 -17.28 -0.92 -7.57
N GLU A 243 -16.13 -1.13 -8.16
CA GLU A 243 -15.45 -0.11 -8.95
C GLU A 243 -15.70 -0.45 -10.42
N GLY A 244 -16.50 0.34 -11.14
CA GLY A 244 -16.88 0.09 -12.54
C GLY A 244 -15.69 0.07 -13.51
N PHE A 245 -14.76 -0.86 -13.30
CA PHE A 245 -13.57 -0.98 -14.10
C PHE A 245 -13.84 -1.75 -15.38
N ASP A 246 -13.72 -1.07 -16.47
CA ASP A 246 -13.40 -1.73 -17.72
C ASP A 246 -12.02 -2.40 -17.65
N ALA A 247 -11.75 -3.24 -18.63
CA ALA A 247 -10.47 -3.91 -18.75
C ALA A 247 -9.29 -2.95 -18.66
N ALA A 248 -8.35 -3.24 -17.75
CA ALA A 248 -7.08 -2.55 -17.72
C ALA A 248 -6.30 -2.81 -19.00
N LYS A 249 -5.43 -1.87 -19.36
CA LYS A 249 -4.48 -2.09 -20.45
C LYS A 249 -3.41 -3.10 -20.04
N PRO A 250 -2.81 -3.84 -20.97
CA PRO A 250 -1.61 -4.61 -20.67
C PRO A 250 -0.53 -3.74 -20.05
N TRP A 251 0.24 -4.30 -19.10
CA TRP A 251 1.29 -3.55 -18.40
C TRP A 251 2.31 -2.90 -19.34
N THR A 252 2.61 -3.53 -20.48
CA THR A 252 3.52 -2.99 -21.52
C THR A 252 2.99 -1.74 -22.17
N GLU A 253 1.68 -1.61 -22.34
CA GLU A 253 1.02 -0.40 -22.83
C GLU A 253 0.94 0.65 -21.70
N ALA A 254 0.56 0.21 -20.51
CA ALA A 254 0.39 1.09 -19.36
C ALA A 254 1.69 1.76 -18.88
N LEU A 255 2.85 1.15 -19.13
CA LEU A 255 4.17 1.78 -18.90
C LEU A 255 4.42 3.03 -19.77
N GLN A 256 3.66 3.21 -20.85
CA GLN A 256 3.79 4.35 -21.76
C GLN A 256 2.77 5.47 -21.48
N PHE A 257 2.03 5.40 -20.40
CA PHE A 257 1.04 6.41 -20.06
C PHE A 257 1.72 7.75 -19.77
N PRO A 258 1.17 8.87 -20.32
CA PRO A 258 1.82 10.17 -20.27
C PRO A 258 1.96 10.76 -18.85
N GLY A 259 1.10 10.38 -17.91
CA GLY A 259 1.18 10.87 -16.53
C GLY A 259 2.46 10.46 -15.80
N ALA A 260 3.11 9.37 -16.21
CA ALA A 260 4.42 8.99 -15.66
C ALA A 260 5.49 10.05 -15.92
N TRP A 261 5.48 10.65 -17.11
CA TRP A 261 6.39 11.74 -17.47
C TRP A 261 6.09 13.03 -16.69
N ASP A 262 4.82 13.32 -16.44
CA ASP A 262 4.41 14.46 -15.61
C ASP A 262 4.97 14.36 -14.18
N TYR A 263 5.05 13.15 -13.61
CA TYR A 263 5.69 12.90 -12.32
C TYR A 263 7.21 13.06 -12.39
N GLY A 264 7.83 12.68 -13.48
CA GLY A 264 9.25 12.93 -13.73
C GLY A 264 9.58 14.42 -13.71
N TRP A 265 8.77 15.26 -14.36
CA TRP A 265 8.93 16.72 -14.33
C TRP A 265 8.70 17.31 -12.93
N LEU A 266 7.72 16.81 -12.19
CA LEU A 266 7.50 17.24 -10.80
C LEU A 266 8.71 16.94 -9.93
N LYS A 267 9.26 15.72 -10.04
CA LYS A 267 10.49 15.32 -9.33
C LYS A 267 11.65 16.26 -9.66
N GLN A 268 11.95 16.45 -10.93
CA GLN A 268 13.04 17.31 -11.37
C GLN A 268 12.93 18.72 -10.82
N LEU A 269 11.73 19.32 -10.84
CA LEU A 269 11.54 20.69 -10.35
C LEU A 269 11.72 20.84 -8.84
N LEU A 270 11.48 19.80 -8.07
CA LEU A 270 11.48 19.87 -6.59
C LEU A 270 12.76 19.32 -5.95
N GLU A 271 13.54 18.53 -6.65
CA GLU A 271 14.79 17.93 -6.16
C GLU A 271 16.05 18.60 -6.73
N ASP A 272 15.94 19.37 -7.82
CA ASP A 272 17.02 20.19 -8.41
C ASP A 272 17.01 21.63 -7.83
#